data_c28f2e1453043167f9b80ba4ae9f32da
#
_entry.id   c28f2e1453043167f9b80ba4ae9f32da
#
_cell.length_a   1.000
_cell.length_b   1.000
_cell.length_c   1.000
_cell.angle_alpha   90.00
_cell.angle_beta   90.00
_cell.angle_gamma   90.00
#
_symmetry.space_group_name_H-M   'P 1'
#
loop_
_entity.id
_entity.type
_entity.pdbx_description
1 polymer ?
#
loop_
_entity_poly.entity_id
_entity_poly.type
_entity_poly.pdbx_seq_one_letter_code
_entity_poly.pdbx_strand_id
1 'polypeptide(L)'
;MGTYLYLLKYELKTIVRDPLSLYMCSFPVILLVLATTVFPLLFKSMDAANDAALRVTMLIVLLVVLTLGSFFLSLLTALLLVENKDEHTLATIAVTPVGTSGYIRFKLAYIYAMSVISTMLVLFGTKHIAGDEYAIRGVSLFDNLSVLDIVSFALVNGLFVAALALFQSSFAKNKVEGFAFIKGTGIVALVPMLLVLDSFRDELQYALGVLPNFWAVKGMLLELVPMESSANLSFPAYLAIGAGYNLLLLLVMYRTFLRKVTY
;
A
#
# COMPACT_ATOMS: atom_id res chain seq x y z
N MET A 1 -0.71 -20.24 21.41
CA MET A 1 -1.05 -18.81 21.43
C MET A 1 0.04 -17.93 22.00
N GLY A 2 0.73 -18.31 23.09
CA GLY A 2 1.80 -17.49 23.70
C GLY A 2 2.97 -17.14 22.80
N THR A 3 3.40 -18.03 21.90
CA THR A 3 4.58 -17.83 21.05
C THR A 3 4.40 -16.69 20.04
N TYR A 4 3.24 -16.58 19.41
CA TYR A 4 2.96 -15.50 18.45
C TYR A 4 2.78 -14.14 19.12
N LEU A 5 2.24 -14.10 20.34
CA LEU A 5 2.17 -12.87 21.14
C LEU A 5 3.58 -12.40 21.55
N TYR A 6 4.46 -13.34 21.85
CA TYR A 6 5.87 -13.03 22.15
C TYR A 6 6.58 -12.45 20.91
N LEU A 7 6.37 -13.06 19.74
CA LEU A 7 6.89 -12.55 18.46
C LEU A 7 6.38 -11.13 18.17
N LEU A 8 5.08 -10.88 18.39
CA LEU A 8 4.50 -9.55 18.20
C LEU A 8 5.12 -8.51 19.13
N LYS A 9 5.29 -8.84 20.42
CA LYS A 9 5.94 -7.95 21.38
C LYS A 9 7.39 -7.65 20.99
N TYR A 10 8.11 -8.65 20.51
CA TYR A 10 9.49 -8.50 20.04
C TYR A 10 9.54 -7.60 18.82
N GLU A 11 8.66 -7.80 17.84
CA GLU A 11 8.56 -7.00 16.63
C GLU A 11 8.31 -5.52 16.95
N LEU A 12 7.33 -5.23 17.79
CA LEU A 12 7.01 -3.87 18.22
C LEU A 12 8.21 -3.21 18.93
N LYS A 13 8.92 -3.98 19.76
CA LYS A 13 10.11 -3.48 20.46
C LYS A 13 11.26 -3.16 19.48
N THR A 14 11.44 -3.98 18.44
CA THR A 14 12.45 -3.74 17.39
C THR A 14 12.13 -2.47 16.62
N ILE A 15 10.88 -2.29 16.19
CA ILE A 15 10.43 -1.09 15.46
C ILE A 15 10.67 0.18 16.27
N VAL A 16 10.31 0.19 17.55
CA VAL A 16 10.47 1.38 18.42
C VAL A 16 11.93 1.73 18.69
N ARG A 17 12.83 0.75 18.64
CA ARG A 17 14.27 0.95 18.90
C ARG A 17 15.06 1.40 17.68
N ASP A 18 14.59 1.11 16.49
CA ASP A 18 15.24 1.50 15.25
C ASP A 18 14.55 2.75 14.66
N PRO A 19 15.26 3.90 14.57
CA PRO A 19 14.68 5.15 14.05
C PRO A 19 14.13 5.03 12.64
N LEU A 20 14.77 4.24 11.76
CA LEU A 20 14.30 4.05 10.39
C LEU A 20 12.99 3.25 10.35
N SER A 21 12.91 2.17 11.13
CA SER A 21 11.70 1.35 11.28
C SER A 21 10.55 2.15 11.89
N LEU A 22 10.84 2.97 12.89
CA LEU A 22 9.86 3.85 13.52
C LEU A 22 9.32 4.88 12.53
N TYR A 23 10.19 5.52 11.73
CA TYR A 23 9.79 6.45 10.67
C TYR A 23 8.88 5.78 9.64
N MET A 24 9.27 4.60 9.12
CA MET A 24 8.45 3.87 8.15
C MET A 24 7.09 3.43 8.71
N CYS A 25 7.05 3.02 9.97
CA CYS A 25 5.82 2.63 10.65
C CYS A 25 4.91 3.83 10.95
N SER A 26 5.47 5.01 11.19
CA SER A 26 4.71 6.26 11.43
C SER A 26 4.25 6.96 10.15
N PHE A 27 4.75 6.52 8.98
CA PHE A 27 4.45 7.18 7.70
C PHE A 27 2.95 7.33 7.39
N PRO A 28 2.06 6.35 7.69
CA PRO A 28 0.63 6.53 7.52
C PRO A 28 0.05 7.72 8.32
N VAL A 29 0.57 7.96 9.52
CA VAL A 29 0.15 9.10 10.35
C VAL A 29 0.66 10.40 9.73
N ILE A 30 1.91 10.42 9.25
CA ILE A 30 2.48 11.56 8.52
C ILE A 30 1.63 11.87 7.28
N LEU A 31 1.29 10.85 6.50
CA LEU A 31 0.46 11.02 5.32
C LEU A 31 -0.95 11.51 5.66
N LEU A 32 -1.55 11.04 6.75
CA LEU A 32 -2.83 11.55 7.25
C LEU A 32 -2.73 13.05 7.57
N VAL A 33 -1.68 13.47 8.28
CA VAL A 33 -1.44 14.90 8.57
C VAL A 33 -1.29 15.70 7.28
N LEU A 34 -0.52 15.21 6.31
CA LEU A 34 -0.40 15.87 5.00
C LEU A 34 -1.75 15.96 4.28
N ALA A 35 -2.52 14.88 4.28
CA ALA A 35 -3.83 14.81 3.62
C ALA A 35 -4.88 15.73 4.27
N THR A 36 -4.78 15.96 5.58
CA THR A 36 -5.77 16.76 6.30
C THR A 36 -5.37 18.23 6.49
N THR A 37 -4.09 18.57 6.29
CA THR A 37 -3.60 19.96 6.49
C THR A 37 -2.94 20.53 5.25
N VAL A 38 -1.86 19.89 4.76
CA VAL A 38 -1.03 20.47 3.69
C VAL A 38 -1.74 20.46 2.34
N PHE A 39 -2.36 19.36 1.96
CA PHE A 39 -3.05 19.27 0.67
C PHE A 39 -4.29 20.19 0.59
N PRO A 40 -5.15 20.32 1.62
CA PRO A 40 -6.19 21.33 1.65
C PRO A 40 -5.68 22.76 1.49
N LEU A 41 -4.56 23.12 2.13
CA LEU A 41 -3.93 24.43 1.94
C LEU A 41 -3.46 24.64 0.50
N LEU A 42 -2.90 23.59 -0.12
CA LEU A 42 -2.53 23.63 -1.54
C LEU A 42 -3.76 23.89 -2.43
N PHE A 43 -4.89 23.20 -2.19
CA PHE A 43 -6.11 23.39 -2.96
C PHE A 43 -6.67 24.83 -2.82
N LYS A 44 -6.66 25.39 -1.61
CA LYS A 44 -7.08 26.77 -1.34
C LYS A 44 -6.17 27.82 -2.00
N SER A 45 -4.90 27.51 -2.21
CA SER A 45 -3.96 28.41 -2.87
C SER A 45 -4.10 28.45 -4.40
N MET A 46 -4.84 27.50 -4.98
CA MET A 46 -5.07 27.44 -6.41
C MET A 46 -6.20 28.40 -6.82
N ASP A 47 -6.07 28.98 -8.02
CA ASP A 47 -7.08 29.87 -8.56
C ASP A 47 -8.39 29.10 -8.79
N ALA A 48 -9.48 29.55 -8.15
CA ALA A 48 -10.80 28.96 -8.27
C ALA A 48 -11.34 29.00 -9.73
N ALA A 49 -10.79 29.87 -10.59
CA ALA A 49 -11.16 29.94 -12.01
C ALA A 49 -10.59 28.78 -12.83
N ASN A 50 -9.61 28.03 -12.31
CA ASN A 50 -8.97 26.91 -13.02
C ASN A 50 -9.40 25.54 -12.49
N ASP A 51 -10.68 25.22 -12.66
CA ASP A 51 -11.26 23.92 -12.27
C ASP A 51 -10.47 22.72 -12.80
N ALA A 52 -9.88 22.81 -14.00
CA ALA A 52 -9.14 21.69 -14.61
C ALA A 52 -7.85 21.40 -13.84
N ALA A 53 -7.09 22.44 -13.50
CA ALA A 53 -5.84 22.27 -12.74
C ALA A 53 -6.13 21.77 -11.32
N LEU A 54 -7.18 22.28 -10.66
CA LEU A 54 -7.60 21.82 -9.34
C LEU A 54 -7.99 20.32 -9.37
N ARG A 55 -8.79 19.91 -10.35
CA ARG A 55 -9.19 18.51 -10.53
C ARG A 55 -7.99 17.59 -10.72
N VAL A 56 -7.05 17.94 -11.61
CA VAL A 56 -5.84 17.16 -11.85
C VAL A 56 -4.98 17.06 -10.57
N THR A 57 -4.82 18.16 -9.85
CA THR A 57 -4.05 18.19 -8.60
C THR A 57 -4.70 17.30 -7.54
N MET A 58 -6.03 17.37 -7.36
CA MET A 58 -6.74 16.50 -6.43
C MET A 58 -6.62 15.02 -6.81
N LEU A 59 -6.70 14.68 -8.10
CA LEU A 59 -6.49 13.31 -8.58
C LEU A 59 -5.09 12.80 -8.24
N ILE A 60 -4.05 13.61 -8.49
CA ILE A 60 -2.67 13.25 -8.15
C ILE A 60 -2.55 13.02 -6.64
N VAL A 61 -3.06 13.93 -5.83
CA VAL A 61 -3.02 13.82 -4.37
C VAL A 61 -3.74 12.57 -3.88
N LEU A 62 -4.95 12.29 -4.39
CA LEU A 62 -5.68 11.07 -4.03
C LEU A 62 -4.91 9.81 -4.41
N LEU A 63 -4.32 9.76 -5.62
CA LEU A 63 -3.48 8.63 -6.02
C LEU A 63 -2.25 8.46 -5.13
N VAL A 64 -1.61 9.56 -4.70
CA VAL A 64 -0.53 9.52 -3.70
C VAL A 64 -1.03 8.92 -2.39
N VAL A 65 -2.17 9.39 -1.89
CA VAL A 65 -2.76 8.89 -0.64
C VAL A 65 -3.11 7.40 -0.73
N LEU A 66 -3.73 6.97 -1.84
CA LEU A 66 -4.12 5.57 -2.06
C LEU A 66 -2.91 4.63 -2.21
N THR A 67 -1.82 5.09 -2.85
CA THR A 67 -0.67 4.24 -3.15
C THR A 67 0.38 4.26 -2.05
N LEU A 68 0.71 5.40 -1.47
CA LEU A 68 1.80 5.54 -0.51
C LEU A 68 1.39 5.24 0.94
N GLY A 69 0.09 5.30 1.28
CA GLY A 69 -0.38 5.14 2.65
C GLY A 69 0.10 3.86 3.34
N SER A 70 0.22 2.78 2.60
CA SER A 70 0.70 1.49 3.11
C SER A 70 2.02 1.02 2.49
N PHE A 71 2.51 1.70 1.43
CA PHE A 71 3.72 1.29 0.71
C PHE A 71 4.96 1.25 1.62
N PHE A 72 5.14 2.24 2.49
CA PHE A 72 6.26 2.28 3.43
C PHE A 72 6.29 1.11 4.41
N LEU A 73 5.14 0.52 4.72
CA LEU A 73 5.06 -0.69 5.54
C LEU A 73 5.60 -1.92 4.79
N SER A 74 5.42 -1.99 3.46
CA SER A 74 6.04 -3.07 2.67
C SER A 74 7.56 -2.96 2.69
N LEU A 75 8.09 -1.73 2.60
CA LEU A 75 9.53 -1.45 2.66
C LEU A 75 10.11 -1.86 4.01
N LEU A 76 9.46 -1.47 5.10
CA LEU A 76 9.87 -1.85 6.46
C LEU A 76 9.98 -3.37 6.57
N THR A 77 8.93 -4.09 6.17
CA THR A 77 8.92 -5.55 6.27
C THR A 77 9.96 -6.20 5.36
N ALA A 78 10.14 -5.67 4.15
CA ALA A 78 11.16 -6.18 3.23
C ALA A 78 12.57 -6.00 3.81
N LEU A 79 12.88 -4.83 4.36
CA LEU A 79 14.19 -4.58 4.99
C LEU A 79 14.44 -5.49 6.19
N LEU A 80 13.46 -5.66 7.08
CA LEU A 80 13.58 -6.56 8.23
C LEU A 80 13.74 -8.02 7.81
N LEU A 81 13.09 -8.46 6.72
CA LEU A 81 13.28 -9.80 6.18
C LEU A 81 14.66 -9.99 5.53
N VAL A 82 15.15 -8.98 4.82
CA VAL A 82 16.50 -8.99 4.22
C VAL A 82 17.56 -8.98 5.31
N GLU A 83 17.39 -8.17 6.36
CA GLU A 83 18.26 -8.14 7.53
C GLU A 83 18.37 -9.52 8.20
N ASN A 84 17.23 -10.17 8.44
CA ASN A 84 17.21 -11.51 8.99
C ASN A 84 17.91 -12.56 8.10
N LYS A 85 17.96 -12.35 6.78
CA LYS A 85 18.76 -13.19 5.86
C LYS A 85 20.25 -12.89 5.97
N ASP A 86 20.61 -11.62 5.94
CA ASP A 86 21.98 -11.11 5.95
C ASP A 86 22.71 -11.49 7.27
N GLU A 87 22.01 -11.39 8.38
CA GLU A 87 22.50 -11.72 9.72
C GLU A 87 22.37 -13.22 10.08
N HIS A 88 21.96 -14.07 9.15
CA HIS A 88 21.71 -15.50 9.36
C HIS A 88 20.71 -15.81 10.50
N THR A 89 19.93 -14.83 10.96
CA THR A 89 18.92 -14.99 12.03
C THR A 89 17.85 -16.01 11.66
N LEU A 90 17.54 -16.15 10.36
CA LEU A 90 16.58 -17.16 9.89
C LEU A 90 17.05 -18.59 10.14
N ALA A 91 18.37 -18.85 10.15
CA ALA A 91 18.92 -20.16 10.50
C ALA A 91 18.69 -20.49 11.98
N THR A 92 18.85 -19.51 12.86
CA THR A 92 18.53 -19.65 14.29
C THR A 92 17.04 -19.88 14.52
N ILE A 93 16.16 -19.18 13.76
CA ILE A 93 14.72 -19.37 13.84
C ILE A 93 14.32 -20.77 13.34
N ALA A 94 15.02 -21.32 12.36
CA ALA A 94 14.72 -22.64 11.78
C ALA A 94 14.75 -23.78 12.82
N VAL A 95 15.60 -23.68 13.84
CA VAL A 95 15.72 -24.67 14.91
C VAL A 95 14.72 -24.44 16.07
N THR A 96 13.92 -23.39 16.02
CA THR A 96 12.87 -23.13 17.00
C THR A 96 11.57 -23.88 16.66
N PRO A 97 10.66 -24.09 17.64
CA PRO A 97 9.36 -24.73 17.37
C PRO A 97 8.49 -24.01 16.33
N VAL A 98 8.73 -22.70 16.07
CA VAL A 98 8.01 -21.92 15.04
C VAL A 98 8.51 -22.24 13.64
N GLY A 99 9.79 -22.48 13.51
CA GLY A 99 10.47 -22.70 12.23
C GLY A 99 10.41 -21.47 11.30
N THR A 100 11.21 -21.51 10.23
CA THR A 100 11.26 -20.39 9.25
C THR A 100 9.91 -20.11 8.61
N SER A 101 9.19 -21.14 8.19
CA SER A 101 7.87 -20.99 7.54
C SER A 101 6.83 -20.37 8.47
N GLY A 102 6.80 -20.75 9.75
CA GLY A 102 5.91 -20.16 10.76
C GLY A 102 6.23 -18.69 11.01
N TYR A 103 7.51 -18.35 11.10
CA TYR A 103 7.96 -16.98 11.27
C TYR A 103 7.58 -16.09 10.08
N ILE A 104 7.80 -16.55 8.84
CA ILE A 104 7.42 -15.79 7.65
C ILE A 104 5.91 -15.59 7.57
N ARG A 105 5.10 -16.62 7.86
CA ARG A 105 3.63 -16.48 7.93
C ARG A 105 3.20 -15.47 8.99
N PHE A 106 3.85 -15.44 10.15
CA PHE A 106 3.60 -14.43 11.16
C PHE A 106 3.92 -13.02 10.64
N LYS A 107 5.08 -12.81 10.02
CA LYS A 107 5.47 -11.51 9.43
C LYS A 107 4.46 -11.04 8.37
N LEU A 108 3.99 -11.95 7.51
CA LEU A 108 2.99 -11.63 6.49
C LEU A 108 1.63 -11.26 7.09
N ALA A 109 1.17 -12.01 8.09
CA ALA A 109 -0.07 -11.68 8.79
C ALA A 109 0.03 -10.33 9.52
N TYR A 110 1.18 -10.06 10.14
CA TYR A 110 1.46 -8.80 10.82
C TYR A 110 1.42 -7.62 9.83
N ILE A 111 2.19 -7.69 8.73
CA ILE A 111 2.23 -6.59 7.75
C ILE A 111 0.88 -6.39 7.06
N TYR A 112 0.17 -7.47 6.77
CA TYR A 112 -1.18 -7.41 6.23
C TYR A 112 -2.12 -6.63 7.16
N ALA A 113 -2.17 -7.00 8.44
CA ALA A 113 -3.01 -6.32 9.42
C ALA A 113 -2.62 -4.84 9.59
N MET A 114 -1.31 -4.54 9.71
CA MET A 114 -0.81 -3.17 9.81
C MET A 114 -1.14 -2.34 8.56
N SER A 115 -1.05 -2.93 7.37
CA SER A 115 -1.40 -2.26 6.12
C SER A 115 -2.89 -1.96 6.02
N VAL A 116 -3.75 -2.90 6.41
CA VAL A 116 -5.21 -2.68 6.45
C VAL A 116 -5.54 -1.54 7.42
N ILE A 117 -5.01 -1.58 8.64
CA ILE A 117 -5.22 -0.53 9.65
C ILE A 117 -4.71 0.82 9.14
N SER A 118 -3.53 0.85 8.53
CA SER A 118 -2.92 2.04 7.96
C SER A 118 -3.79 2.67 6.86
N THR A 119 -4.23 1.86 5.91
CA THR A 119 -5.09 2.31 4.80
C THR A 119 -6.43 2.86 5.34
N MET A 120 -7.04 2.15 6.30
CA MET A 120 -8.26 2.61 6.95
C MET A 120 -8.04 3.92 7.71
N LEU A 121 -6.95 4.03 8.48
CA LEU A 121 -6.59 5.23 9.24
C LEU A 121 -6.50 6.45 8.31
N VAL A 122 -5.76 6.32 7.20
CA VAL A 122 -5.56 7.42 6.25
C VAL A 122 -6.86 7.81 5.56
N LEU A 123 -7.63 6.86 5.03
CA LEU A 123 -8.85 7.16 4.29
C LEU A 123 -9.99 7.64 5.20
N PHE A 124 -10.25 6.99 6.33
CA PHE A 124 -11.26 7.46 7.28
C PHE A 124 -10.87 8.80 7.89
N GLY A 125 -9.60 8.95 8.26
CA GLY A 125 -9.11 10.20 8.82
C GLY A 125 -9.25 11.35 7.83
N THR A 126 -8.85 11.16 6.56
CA THR A 126 -9.02 12.18 5.52
C THR A 126 -10.50 12.51 5.28
N LYS A 127 -11.35 11.47 5.14
CA LYS A 127 -12.81 11.67 4.95
C LYS A 127 -13.43 12.47 6.08
N HIS A 128 -13.13 12.15 7.34
CA HIS A 128 -13.81 12.78 8.49
C HIS A 128 -13.21 14.13 8.92
N ILE A 129 -11.90 14.34 8.66
CA ILE A 129 -11.22 15.57 9.10
C ILE A 129 -11.22 16.64 8.00
N ALA A 130 -11.04 16.24 6.76
CA ALA A 130 -10.84 17.17 5.64
C ALA A 130 -11.65 16.81 4.39
N GLY A 131 -12.69 15.98 4.51
CA GLY A 131 -13.50 15.55 3.36
C GLY A 131 -14.08 16.71 2.56
N ASP A 132 -14.55 17.75 3.24
CA ASP A 132 -15.14 18.95 2.61
C ASP A 132 -14.12 19.76 1.79
N GLU A 133 -12.84 19.66 2.13
CA GLU A 133 -11.75 20.35 1.41
C GLU A 133 -11.38 19.65 0.08
N TYR A 134 -11.77 18.39 -0.06
CA TYR A 134 -11.61 17.62 -1.30
C TYR A 134 -12.87 17.73 -2.16
N ALA A 135 -13.36 18.96 -2.36
CA ALA A 135 -14.57 19.22 -3.12
C ALA A 135 -14.26 19.84 -4.49
N ILE A 136 -14.96 19.34 -5.52
CA ILE A 136 -14.95 19.91 -6.87
C ILE A 136 -16.35 20.47 -7.12
N ARG A 137 -16.46 21.79 -7.37
CA ARG A 137 -17.74 22.49 -7.58
C ARG A 137 -18.74 22.29 -6.43
N GLY A 138 -18.24 22.23 -5.19
CA GLY A 138 -19.07 22.09 -3.99
C GLY A 138 -19.54 20.66 -3.69
N VAL A 139 -19.11 19.66 -4.43
CA VAL A 139 -19.38 18.24 -4.15
C VAL A 139 -18.12 17.59 -3.64
N SER A 140 -18.15 17.05 -2.42
CA SER A 140 -17.00 16.34 -1.86
C SER A 140 -16.78 15.01 -2.57
N LEU A 141 -15.52 14.71 -2.88
CA LEU A 141 -15.11 13.45 -3.49
C LEU A 141 -15.34 12.25 -2.54
N PHE A 142 -15.49 12.52 -1.24
CA PHE A 142 -15.70 11.50 -0.22
C PHE A 142 -17.19 11.25 0.11
N ASP A 143 -18.13 12.03 -0.46
CA ASP A 143 -19.56 11.93 -0.11
C ASP A 143 -20.14 10.55 -0.43
N ASN A 144 -19.82 9.99 -1.60
CA ASN A 144 -20.33 8.71 -2.06
C ASN A 144 -19.57 7.51 -1.48
N LEU A 145 -18.44 7.74 -0.81
CA LEU A 145 -17.57 6.68 -0.31
C LEU A 145 -18.15 6.07 0.97
N SER A 146 -18.59 4.83 0.93
CA SER A 146 -19.09 4.13 2.10
C SER A 146 -17.97 3.57 2.98
N VAL A 147 -18.31 3.23 4.23
CA VAL A 147 -17.40 2.51 5.13
C VAL A 147 -16.96 1.18 4.52
N LEU A 148 -17.89 0.48 3.85
CA LEU A 148 -17.63 -0.81 3.24
C LEU A 148 -16.61 -0.69 2.09
N ASP A 149 -16.67 0.39 1.30
CA ASP A 149 -15.73 0.63 0.20
C ASP A 149 -14.31 0.83 0.74
N ILE A 150 -14.15 1.62 1.80
CA ILE A 150 -12.84 1.83 2.44
C ILE A 150 -12.30 0.52 3.01
N VAL A 151 -13.13 -0.25 3.72
CA VAL A 151 -12.70 -1.53 4.31
C VAL A 151 -12.33 -2.54 3.23
N SER A 152 -13.16 -2.70 2.21
CA SER A 152 -12.90 -3.65 1.13
C SER A 152 -11.66 -3.28 0.32
N PHE A 153 -11.45 -2.01 0.02
CA PHE A 153 -10.22 -1.51 -0.57
C PHE A 153 -9.00 -1.81 0.32
N ALA A 154 -9.08 -1.50 1.62
CA ALA A 154 -7.98 -1.72 2.57
C ALA A 154 -7.58 -3.20 2.64
N LEU A 155 -8.55 -4.12 2.63
CA LEU A 155 -8.30 -5.56 2.63
C LEU A 155 -7.55 -6.00 1.37
N VAL A 156 -7.95 -5.54 0.19
CA VAL A 156 -7.28 -5.89 -1.08
C VAL A 156 -5.90 -5.24 -1.19
N ASN A 157 -5.79 -3.96 -0.82
CA ASN A 157 -4.52 -3.23 -0.82
C ASN A 157 -3.50 -3.85 0.16
N GLY A 158 -3.95 -4.36 1.32
CA GLY A 158 -3.10 -5.08 2.26
C GLY A 158 -2.45 -6.34 1.67
N LEU A 159 -3.15 -7.07 0.80
CA LEU A 159 -2.58 -8.22 0.07
C LEU A 159 -1.43 -7.79 -0.85
N PHE A 160 -1.59 -6.68 -1.56
CA PHE A 160 -0.53 -6.12 -2.40
C PHE A 160 0.71 -5.80 -1.56
N VAL A 161 0.54 -5.13 -0.41
CA VAL A 161 1.64 -4.74 0.48
C VAL A 161 2.43 -5.96 0.96
N ALA A 162 1.74 -7.02 1.38
CA ALA A 162 2.37 -8.26 1.80
C ALA A 162 3.11 -8.97 0.65
N ALA A 163 2.51 -9.00 -0.54
CA ALA A 163 3.13 -9.58 -1.73
C ALA A 163 4.38 -8.79 -2.16
N LEU A 164 4.31 -7.45 -2.12
CA LEU A 164 5.42 -6.57 -2.46
C LEU A 164 6.59 -6.73 -1.48
N ALA A 165 6.32 -6.83 -0.17
CA ALA A 165 7.36 -7.06 0.84
C ALA A 165 8.12 -8.37 0.58
N LEU A 166 7.42 -9.45 0.24
CA LEU A 166 8.05 -10.72 -0.15
C LEU A 166 8.80 -10.62 -1.47
N PHE A 167 8.25 -9.91 -2.46
CA PHE A 167 8.95 -9.69 -3.73
C PHE A 167 10.29 -9.01 -3.48
N GLN A 168 10.31 -7.88 -2.80
CA GLN A 168 11.51 -7.10 -2.49
C GLN A 168 12.54 -7.94 -1.71
N SER A 169 12.11 -8.65 -0.67
CA SER A 169 13.00 -9.46 0.17
C SER A 169 13.47 -10.74 -0.50
N SER A 170 12.73 -11.29 -1.46
CA SER A 170 13.12 -12.52 -2.17
C SER A 170 14.31 -12.33 -3.10
N PHE A 171 14.42 -11.14 -3.71
CA PHE A 171 15.45 -10.88 -4.72
C PHE A 171 16.69 -10.18 -4.14
N ALA A 172 16.60 -9.53 -3.00
CA ALA A 172 17.72 -8.93 -2.31
C ALA A 172 18.52 -9.99 -1.52
N LYS A 173 19.85 -9.97 -1.66
CA LYS A 173 20.77 -10.87 -0.91
C LYS A 173 21.22 -10.25 0.40
N ASN A 174 21.40 -8.93 0.44
CA ASN A 174 21.88 -8.15 1.58
C ASN A 174 21.12 -6.81 1.67
N LYS A 175 21.36 -6.05 2.74
CA LYS A 175 20.72 -4.75 2.97
C LYS A 175 20.93 -3.75 1.81
N VAL A 176 22.12 -3.71 1.20
CA VAL A 176 22.44 -2.76 0.11
C VAL A 176 21.60 -3.07 -1.13
N GLU A 177 21.53 -4.33 -1.53
CA GLU A 177 20.66 -4.78 -2.62
C GLU A 177 19.18 -4.54 -2.26
N GLY A 178 18.79 -4.74 -1.00
CA GLY A 178 17.46 -4.44 -0.49
C GLY A 178 17.05 -3.00 -0.76
N PHE A 179 17.89 -2.04 -0.42
CA PHE A 179 17.64 -0.62 -0.71
C PHE A 179 17.55 -0.31 -2.20
N ALA A 180 18.37 -0.96 -3.05
CA ALA A 180 18.29 -0.79 -4.49
C ALA A 180 16.95 -1.30 -5.06
N PHE A 181 16.50 -2.48 -4.64
CA PHE A 181 15.19 -3.03 -5.01
C PHE A 181 14.03 -2.15 -4.54
N ILE A 182 14.12 -1.58 -3.34
CA ILE A 182 13.13 -0.66 -2.78
C ILE A 182 12.99 0.58 -3.67
N LYS A 183 14.10 1.20 -4.09
CA LYS A 183 14.06 2.35 -5.00
C LYS A 183 13.36 2.01 -6.32
N GLY A 184 13.69 0.87 -6.93
CA GLY A 184 13.05 0.42 -8.17
C GLY A 184 11.56 0.14 -8.01
N THR A 185 11.16 -0.56 -6.96
CA THR A 185 9.75 -0.88 -6.69
C THR A 185 8.94 0.32 -6.23
N GLY A 186 9.59 1.36 -5.68
CA GLY A 186 8.95 2.65 -5.39
C GLY A 186 8.41 3.31 -6.64
N ILE A 187 9.15 3.27 -7.75
CA ILE A 187 8.68 3.78 -9.04
C ILE A 187 7.46 2.97 -9.52
N VAL A 188 7.52 1.65 -9.39
CA VAL A 188 6.41 0.76 -9.79
C VAL A 188 5.15 1.05 -8.97
N ALA A 189 5.28 1.33 -7.67
CA ALA A 189 4.15 1.68 -6.82
C ALA A 189 3.42 2.97 -7.26
N LEU A 190 4.14 3.88 -7.93
CA LEU A 190 3.59 5.15 -8.41
C LEU A 190 2.97 5.06 -9.83
N VAL A 191 3.09 3.92 -10.52
CA VAL A 191 2.52 3.77 -11.87
C VAL A 191 1.02 4.07 -11.96
N PRO A 192 0.16 3.79 -10.95
CA PRO A 192 -1.23 4.23 -10.98
C PRO A 192 -1.42 5.74 -11.18
N MET A 193 -0.40 6.57 -10.94
CA MET A 193 -0.48 8.01 -11.25
C MET A 193 -0.66 8.30 -12.75
N LEU A 194 -0.30 7.36 -13.63
CA LEU A 194 -0.56 7.47 -15.06
C LEU A 194 -2.07 7.51 -15.39
N LEU A 195 -2.94 7.08 -14.47
CA LEU A 195 -4.40 7.20 -14.60
C LEU A 195 -4.90 8.65 -14.65
N VAL A 196 -4.05 9.62 -14.29
CA VAL A 196 -4.35 11.06 -14.48
C VAL A 196 -4.35 11.45 -15.95
N LEU A 197 -3.57 10.76 -16.78
CA LEU A 197 -3.46 11.04 -18.20
C LEU A 197 -4.71 10.55 -18.95
N ASP A 198 -5.26 11.40 -19.82
CA ASP A 198 -6.45 11.06 -20.63
C ASP A 198 -6.26 9.79 -21.46
N SER A 199 -5.06 9.53 -21.94
CA SER A 199 -4.71 8.33 -22.69
C SER A 199 -4.95 7.01 -21.93
N PHE A 200 -4.94 7.05 -20.60
CA PHE A 200 -5.19 5.88 -19.75
C PHE A 200 -6.61 5.84 -19.15
N ARG A 201 -7.57 6.54 -19.75
CA ARG A 201 -8.98 6.52 -19.30
C ARG A 201 -9.79 5.39 -19.92
N ASP A 202 -9.45 4.99 -21.15
CA ASP A 202 -10.15 3.94 -21.91
C ASP A 202 -9.42 2.59 -21.81
N GLU A 203 -9.48 1.76 -22.85
CA GLU A 203 -8.92 0.40 -22.86
C GLU A 203 -7.42 0.34 -22.52
N LEU A 204 -6.65 1.38 -22.87
CA LEU A 204 -5.22 1.44 -22.58
C LEU A 204 -4.90 1.40 -21.08
N GLN A 205 -5.85 1.75 -20.19
CA GLN A 205 -5.68 1.63 -18.74
C GLN A 205 -5.30 0.21 -18.31
N TYR A 206 -5.78 -0.82 -19.02
CA TYR A 206 -5.52 -2.22 -18.68
C TYR A 206 -4.08 -2.65 -18.94
N ALA A 207 -3.29 -1.88 -19.70
CA ALA A 207 -1.85 -2.08 -19.78
C ALA A 207 -1.18 -1.89 -18.39
N LEU A 208 -1.73 -0.99 -17.56
CA LEU A 208 -1.28 -0.81 -16.18
C LEU A 208 -1.71 -1.96 -15.25
N GLY A 209 -2.68 -2.78 -15.68
CA GLY A 209 -3.18 -3.95 -14.96
C GLY A 209 -2.17 -5.09 -14.78
N VAL A 210 -1.04 -5.03 -15.50
CA VAL A 210 0.12 -5.88 -15.24
C VAL A 210 0.68 -5.64 -13.83
N LEU A 211 0.45 -4.45 -13.27
CA LEU A 211 0.89 -4.10 -11.94
C LEU A 211 -0.20 -4.42 -10.90
N PRO A 212 0.14 -5.12 -9.83
CA PRO A 212 -0.85 -5.65 -8.90
C PRO A 212 -1.63 -4.58 -8.12
N ASN A 213 -1.05 -3.40 -7.91
CA ASN A 213 -1.70 -2.29 -7.21
C ASN A 213 -2.71 -1.52 -8.08
N PHE A 214 -2.62 -1.64 -9.41
CA PHE A 214 -3.53 -0.96 -10.34
C PHE A 214 -5.01 -1.25 -10.02
N TRP A 215 -5.35 -2.53 -9.83
CA TRP A 215 -6.74 -2.98 -9.72
C TRP A 215 -7.49 -2.34 -8.56
N ALA A 216 -6.93 -2.43 -7.35
CA ALA A 216 -7.56 -1.84 -6.17
C ALA A 216 -7.60 -0.31 -6.25
N VAL A 217 -6.47 0.31 -6.65
CA VAL A 217 -6.36 1.78 -6.75
C VAL A 217 -7.31 2.34 -7.80
N LYS A 218 -7.43 1.71 -8.99
CA LYS A 218 -8.37 2.14 -10.02
C LYS A 218 -9.81 2.05 -9.56
N GLY A 219 -10.19 0.93 -8.92
CA GLY A 219 -11.52 0.77 -8.35
C GLY A 219 -11.85 1.89 -7.36
N MET A 220 -10.97 2.13 -6.40
CA MET A 220 -11.17 3.18 -5.38
C MET A 220 -11.18 4.59 -5.97
N LEU A 221 -10.36 4.83 -6.99
CA LEU A 221 -10.34 6.12 -7.68
C LEU A 221 -11.68 6.43 -8.38
N LEU A 222 -12.36 5.41 -8.93
CA LEU A 222 -13.67 5.58 -9.59
C LEU A 222 -14.78 5.87 -8.59
N GLU A 223 -14.72 5.35 -7.37
CA GLU A 223 -15.66 5.70 -6.30
C GLU A 223 -15.45 7.15 -5.81
N LEU A 224 -14.20 7.61 -5.74
CA LEU A 224 -13.86 8.98 -5.34
C LEU A 224 -14.14 9.99 -6.46
N VAL A 225 -13.78 9.64 -7.70
CA VAL A 225 -13.90 10.54 -8.85
C VAL A 225 -14.53 9.77 -10.00
N PRO A 226 -15.86 9.84 -10.17
CA PRO A 226 -16.53 9.20 -11.28
C PRO A 226 -15.94 9.67 -12.61
N MET A 227 -15.42 8.73 -13.37
CA MET A 227 -14.90 8.94 -14.73
C MET A 227 -15.70 8.08 -15.69
N GLU A 228 -16.45 8.72 -16.58
CA GLU A 228 -17.24 8.01 -17.58
C GLU A 228 -16.31 7.40 -18.63
N SER A 229 -16.35 6.09 -18.74
CA SER A 229 -15.74 5.32 -19.83
C SER A 229 -16.42 3.95 -19.90
N SER A 230 -16.75 3.52 -21.11
CA SER A 230 -17.31 2.19 -21.36
C SER A 230 -16.36 1.04 -21.00
N ALA A 231 -15.07 1.34 -20.88
CA ALA A 231 -14.04 0.38 -20.48
C ALA A 231 -13.98 0.17 -18.95
N ASN A 232 -14.65 1.00 -18.12
CA ASN A 232 -14.58 0.87 -16.69
C ASN A 232 -15.40 -0.33 -16.18
N LEU A 233 -14.79 -1.11 -15.28
CA LEU A 233 -15.47 -2.16 -14.52
C LEU A 233 -16.14 -1.55 -13.27
N SER A 234 -17.06 -2.31 -12.67
CA SER A 234 -17.60 -1.95 -11.36
C SER A 234 -16.55 -2.06 -10.26
N PHE A 235 -16.72 -1.29 -9.19
CA PHE A 235 -15.81 -1.33 -8.02
C PHE A 235 -15.59 -2.74 -7.47
N PRO A 236 -16.64 -3.56 -7.22
CA PRO A 236 -16.43 -4.93 -6.76
C PRO A 236 -15.65 -5.80 -7.74
N ALA A 237 -15.81 -5.59 -9.06
CA ALA A 237 -15.07 -6.33 -10.07
C ALA A 237 -13.58 -5.99 -10.03
N TYR A 238 -13.23 -4.71 -9.92
CA TYR A 238 -11.84 -4.29 -9.73
C TYR A 238 -11.22 -4.91 -8.48
N LEU A 239 -11.95 -4.91 -7.36
CA LEU A 239 -11.47 -5.50 -6.11
C LEU A 239 -11.32 -7.03 -6.21
N ALA A 240 -12.26 -7.73 -6.86
CA ALA A 240 -12.19 -9.17 -7.02
C ALA A 240 -10.97 -9.60 -7.87
N ILE A 241 -10.72 -8.90 -8.99
CA ILE A 241 -9.54 -9.15 -9.83
C ILE A 241 -8.27 -8.82 -9.03
N GLY A 242 -8.23 -7.67 -8.35
CA GLY A 242 -7.10 -7.26 -7.51
C GLY A 242 -6.81 -8.25 -6.40
N ALA A 243 -7.83 -8.76 -5.70
CA ALA A 243 -7.68 -9.76 -4.66
C ALA A 243 -7.12 -11.07 -5.22
N GLY A 244 -7.69 -11.59 -6.31
CA GLY A 244 -7.21 -12.82 -6.96
C GLY A 244 -5.76 -12.69 -7.43
N TYR A 245 -5.42 -11.58 -8.08
CA TYR A 245 -4.07 -11.31 -8.57
C TYR A 245 -3.06 -11.21 -7.42
N ASN A 246 -3.37 -10.43 -6.39
CA ASN A 246 -2.48 -10.25 -5.24
C ASN A 246 -2.32 -11.52 -4.41
N LEU A 247 -3.38 -12.34 -4.25
CA LEU A 247 -3.29 -13.65 -3.60
C LEU A 247 -2.37 -14.60 -4.37
N LEU A 248 -2.53 -14.68 -5.70
CA LEU A 248 -1.66 -15.49 -6.54
C LEU A 248 -0.20 -15.03 -6.42
N LEU A 249 0.04 -13.72 -6.53
CA LEU A 249 1.37 -13.15 -6.40
C LEU A 249 1.98 -13.44 -5.02
N LEU A 250 1.21 -13.29 -3.95
CA LEU A 250 1.62 -13.58 -2.58
C LEU A 250 2.03 -15.04 -2.43
N LEU A 251 1.26 -15.98 -2.98
CA LEU A 251 1.56 -17.41 -2.93
C LEU A 251 2.84 -17.74 -3.71
N VAL A 252 3.03 -17.17 -4.90
CA VAL A 252 4.23 -17.36 -5.71
C VAL A 252 5.46 -16.80 -4.99
N MET A 253 5.36 -15.58 -4.46
CA MET A 253 6.46 -14.93 -3.75
C MET A 253 6.79 -15.65 -2.44
N TYR A 254 5.79 -16.14 -1.70
CA TYR A 254 6.00 -16.94 -0.50
C TYR A 254 6.80 -18.21 -0.78
N ARG A 255 6.42 -18.95 -1.83
CA ARG A 255 7.16 -20.15 -2.25
C ARG A 255 8.59 -19.82 -2.72
N THR A 256 8.76 -18.73 -3.47
CA THR A 256 10.05 -18.27 -3.96
C THR A 256 10.97 -17.88 -2.81
N PHE A 257 10.45 -17.12 -1.84
CA PHE A 257 11.21 -16.72 -0.65
C PHE A 257 11.68 -17.93 0.16
N LEU A 258 10.77 -18.87 0.49
CA LEU A 258 11.12 -20.07 1.23
C LEU A 258 12.19 -20.90 0.52
N ARG A 259 12.10 -21.10 -0.79
CA ARG A 259 13.12 -21.82 -1.57
C ARG A 259 14.51 -21.19 -1.46
N LYS A 260 14.58 -19.87 -1.41
CA LYS A 260 15.86 -19.13 -1.35
C LYS A 260 16.47 -19.05 0.05
N VAL A 261 15.68 -19.32 1.09
CA VAL A 261 16.12 -19.25 2.49
C VAL A 261 16.47 -20.64 3.04
N THR A 262 15.94 -21.70 2.44
CA THR A 262 16.16 -23.09 2.90
C THR A 262 17.47 -23.70 2.35
N TYR A 263 18.22 -22.96 1.52
CA TYR A 263 19.53 -23.36 0.98
C TYR A 263 20.56 -22.31 1.48
#